data_fbfa0db93b421f4f5725fecd4251176d
#
_entry.id   fbfa0db93b421f4f5725fecd4251176d
#
_cell.length_a   1.000
_cell.length_b   1.000
_cell.length_c   1.000
_cell.angle_alpha   90.00
_cell.angle_beta   90.00
_cell.angle_gamma   90.00
#
_symmetry.space_group_name_H-M   'P 1'
#
loop_
_entity.id
_entity.type
_entity.pdbx_description
1 polymer ?
#
loop_
_entity_poly.entity_id
_entity_poly.type
_entity_poly.pdbx_seq_one_letter_code
_entity_poly.pdbx_strand_id
1 'polypeptide(L)'
;MKMVQFKIVEITNLDGFLLEFEKVPYYSKFFFKDELEAIYSYLSDYEMDTGYNVLLSPETIYQKFNVYNDISVYNRQFGSNYESLIDIRVPGQTIIPVKGKKFIVHSY
;
A
#
# COMPACT_ATOMS: atom_id res chain seq x y z
N MET A 1 2.40 19.63 -17.55
CA MET A 1 1.98 19.20 -17.38
C MET A 1 1.45 18.87 -16.80
N LYS A 2 1.04 18.68 -16.67
CA LYS A 2 0.42 18.29 -16.21
C LYS A 2 0.18 17.57 -15.42
N MET A 3 0.41 17.42 -15.02
CA MET A 3 0.22 16.66 -14.35
C MET A 3 -0.57 16.33 -13.83
N VAL A 4 -0.94 16.51 -13.65
CA VAL A 4 -1.56 16.36 -13.15
C VAL A 4 -2.34 15.74 -12.82
N GLN A 5 -2.44 15.30 -13.17
CA GLN A 5 -3.14 14.64 -13.13
C GLN A 5 -3.39 13.81 -12.26
N PHE A 6 -2.79 13.78 -11.70
CA PHE A 6 -2.87 12.93 -10.80
C PHE A 6 -3.93 13.03 -10.17
N LYS A 7 -4.34 13.64 -10.30
CA LYS A 7 -5.18 13.89 -9.85
C LYS A 7 -5.60 13.15 -9.04
N ILE A 8 -5.30 13.20 -8.49
CA ILE A 8 -5.65 12.83 -7.43
C ILE A 8 -6.92 12.56 -7.37
N VAL A 9 -7.31 12.20 -7.89
CA VAL A 9 -8.36 11.93 -8.02
C VAL A 9 -9.08 11.69 -6.99
N GLU A 10 -9.85 11.93 -6.79
CA GLU A 10 -10.66 11.67 -6.00
C GLU A 10 -11.07 10.35 -6.08
N ILE A 11 -10.44 9.39 -5.66
CA ILE A 11 -10.92 8.11 -5.56
C ILE A 11 -11.81 8.09 -4.40
N THR A 12 -13.03 8.19 -4.61
CA THR A 12 -14.02 8.25 -3.56
C THR A 12 -14.56 6.88 -3.16
N ASN A 13 -14.15 5.81 -3.82
CA ASN A 13 -14.58 4.47 -3.45
C ASN A 13 -13.59 3.43 -3.92
N LEU A 14 -13.74 2.22 -3.37
CA LEU A 14 -12.82 1.14 -3.68
C LEU A 14 -12.85 0.75 -5.16
N ASP A 15 -14.03 0.74 -5.77
CA ASP A 15 -14.13 0.35 -7.18
C ASP A 15 -13.32 1.28 -8.07
N GLY A 16 -13.37 2.59 -7.79
CA GLY A 16 -12.58 3.55 -8.56
C GLY A 16 -11.08 3.32 -8.38
N PHE A 17 -10.67 2.98 -7.16
CA PHE A 17 -9.27 2.70 -6.90
C PHE A 17 -8.80 1.46 -7.66
N LEU A 18 -9.59 0.39 -7.64
CA LEU A 18 -9.22 -0.82 -8.37
C LEU A 18 -9.18 -0.58 -9.87
N LEU A 19 -10.11 0.24 -10.36
CA LEU A 19 -10.15 0.54 -11.79
C LEU A 19 -8.89 1.27 -12.24
N GLU A 20 -8.35 2.15 -11.42
CA GLU A 20 -7.12 2.85 -11.79
C GLU A 20 -5.97 1.88 -11.99
N PHE A 21 -5.91 0.80 -11.18
CA PHE A 21 -4.88 -0.20 -11.37
C PHE A 21 -5.11 -1.02 -12.63
N GLU A 22 -6.37 -1.27 -12.98
CA GLU A 22 -6.65 -2.03 -14.21
C GLU A 22 -6.17 -1.30 -15.45
N LYS A 23 -6.08 0.02 -15.40
CA LYS A 23 -5.62 0.80 -16.54
C LYS A 23 -4.12 0.70 -16.75
N VAL A 24 -3.38 0.18 -15.78
CA VAL A 24 -1.92 0.10 -15.87
C VAL A 24 -1.49 -1.32 -15.50
N PRO A 25 -1.61 -2.27 -16.45
CA PRO A 25 -1.33 -3.68 -16.15
C PRO A 25 0.05 -3.94 -15.58
N TYR A 26 1.02 -3.12 -15.92
CA TYR A 26 2.37 -3.32 -15.41
C TYR A 26 2.38 -3.28 -13.87
N TYR A 27 1.69 -2.33 -13.28
CA TYR A 27 1.68 -2.22 -11.83
C TYR A 27 0.65 -3.14 -11.19
N SER A 28 -0.48 -3.38 -11.86
CA SER A 28 -1.53 -4.18 -11.26
C SER A 28 -1.11 -5.63 -11.04
N LYS A 29 -0.16 -6.12 -11.81
CA LYS A 29 0.27 -7.51 -11.65
C LYS A 29 1.06 -7.75 -10.37
N PHE A 30 1.46 -6.70 -9.66
CA PHE A 30 2.22 -6.84 -8.43
C PHE A 30 1.33 -6.87 -7.20
N PHE A 31 0.02 -6.68 -7.36
CA PHE A 31 -0.89 -6.63 -6.23
C PHE A 31 -2.14 -7.44 -6.52
N PHE A 32 -2.55 -8.29 -5.57
CA PHE A 32 -3.82 -8.96 -5.66
C PHE A 32 -4.91 -8.04 -5.13
N LYS A 33 -6.17 -8.41 -5.38
CA LYS A 33 -7.28 -7.56 -5.01
C LYS A 33 -7.34 -7.30 -3.51
N ASP A 34 -7.11 -8.32 -2.68
CA ASP A 34 -7.16 -8.15 -1.24
C ASP A 34 -6.08 -7.20 -0.75
N GLU A 35 -4.92 -7.19 -1.42
CA GLU A 35 -3.84 -6.28 -1.08
C GLU A 35 -4.21 -4.85 -1.43
N LEU A 36 -4.82 -4.64 -2.59
CA LEU A 36 -5.25 -3.30 -2.98
C LEU A 36 -6.37 -2.80 -2.09
N GLU A 37 -7.27 -3.69 -1.64
CA GLU A 37 -8.31 -3.30 -0.71
C GLU A 37 -7.72 -2.83 0.63
N ALA A 38 -6.68 -3.52 1.11
CA ALA A 38 -6.03 -3.13 2.35
C ALA A 38 -5.34 -1.77 2.21
N ILE A 39 -4.69 -1.54 1.08
CA ILE A 39 -4.03 -0.27 0.81
C ILE A 39 -5.08 0.85 0.75
N TYR A 40 -6.19 0.60 0.08
CA TYR A 40 -7.25 1.60 -0.04
C TYR A 40 -7.79 1.98 1.33
N SER A 41 -8.07 0.99 2.18
CA SER A 41 -8.56 1.27 3.53
C SER A 41 -7.57 2.07 4.34
N TYR A 42 -6.29 1.71 4.25
CA TYR A 42 -5.24 2.42 4.97
C TYR A 42 -5.17 3.89 4.53
N LEU A 43 -5.23 4.14 3.22
CA LEU A 43 -5.13 5.50 2.70
C LEU A 43 -6.37 6.32 3.02
N SER A 44 -7.55 5.68 3.02
CA SER A 44 -8.77 6.37 3.39
C SER A 44 -8.72 6.83 4.85
N ASP A 45 -8.23 5.96 5.74
CA ASP A 45 -8.09 6.32 7.15
C ASP A 45 -7.08 7.43 7.31
N TYR A 46 -6.01 7.40 6.54
CA TYR A 46 -5.00 8.45 6.61
C TYR A 46 -5.59 9.79 6.22
N GLU A 47 -6.40 9.83 5.16
CA GLU A 47 -7.03 11.09 4.74
C GLU A 47 -7.99 11.60 5.81
N MET A 48 -8.74 10.71 6.43
CA MET A 48 -9.66 11.12 7.49
C MET A 48 -8.94 11.68 8.70
N ASP A 49 -7.82 11.04 9.07
CA ASP A 49 -7.09 11.45 10.24
C ASP A 49 -6.31 12.74 10.06
N THR A 50 -5.75 12.95 8.89
CA THR A 50 -4.86 14.09 8.67
C THR A 50 -5.51 15.23 7.92
N GLY A 51 -6.59 14.96 7.21
CA GLY A 51 -7.22 15.95 6.36
C GLY A 51 -6.48 16.24 5.06
N TYR A 52 -5.42 15.48 4.77
CA TYR A 52 -4.69 15.67 3.53
C TYR A 52 -5.19 14.70 2.48
N ASN A 53 -5.25 15.16 1.25
CA ASN A 53 -5.55 14.28 0.14
C ASN A 53 -4.31 13.47 -0.20
N VAL A 54 -4.51 12.20 -0.52
CA VAL A 54 -3.42 11.31 -0.84
C VAL A 54 -3.38 11.04 -2.32
N LEU A 55 -2.16 11.14 -2.90
CA LEU A 55 -2.01 10.86 -4.29
C LEU A 55 -2.01 9.37 -4.53
N LEU A 56 -2.98 8.87 -5.24
CA LEU A 56 -3.18 7.44 -5.40
C LEU A 56 -2.90 6.95 -6.81
N SER A 57 -1.76 7.29 -7.38
CA SER A 57 -1.42 6.73 -8.68
C SER A 57 -0.86 5.33 -8.50
N PRO A 58 -1.12 4.40 -9.43
CA PRO A 58 -0.53 3.06 -9.35
C PRO A 58 0.97 3.06 -9.23
N GLU A 59 1.64 3.98 -9.91
CA GLU A 59 3.09 4.07 -9.83
C GLU A 59 3.56 4.41 -8.42
N THR A 60 2.91 5.37 -7.78
CA THR A 60 3.27 5.76 -6.42
C THR A 60 3.03 4.61 -5.45
N ILE A 61 1.90 3.91 -5.61
CA ILE A 61 1.59 2.76 -4.78
C ILE A 61 2.66 1.68 -4.96
N TYR A 62 3.01 1.39 -6.19
CA TYR A 62 4.04 0.38 -6.48
C TYR A 62 5.38 0.74 -5.82
N GLN A 63 5.74 2.01 -5.82
CA GLN A 63 7.02 2.43 -5.27
C GLN A 63 7.05 2.45 -3.75
N LYS A 64 5.91 2.68 -3.13
CA LYS A 64 5.88 2.93 -1.70
C LYS A 64 5.31 1.78 -0.87
N PHE A 65 4.70 0.79 -1.49
CA PHE A 65 4.05 -0.30 -0.79
C PHE A 65 4.64 -1.63 -1.23
N ASN A 66 5.13 -2.41 -0.29
CA ASN A 66 5.71 -3.71 -0.58
C ASN A 66 4.95 -4.80 0.15
N VAL A 67 4.60 -5.88 -0.55
CA VAL A 67 3.84 -6.98 0.00
C VAL A 67 4.78 -8.09 0.44
N TYR A 68 4.54 -8.62 1.64
CA TYR A 68 5.29 -9.76 2.16
C TYR A 68 4.30 -10.85 2.54
N ASN A 69 4.57 -12.08 2.08
CA ASN A 69 3.66 -13.20 2.34
C ASN A 69 3.63 -13.61 3.80
N ASP A 70 4.74 -13.44 4.50
CA ASP A 70 4.80 -13.65 5.93
C ASP A 70 6.05 -12.96 6.49
N ILE A 71 6.17 -12.98 7.81
CA ILE A 71 7.25 -12.26 8.45
C ILE A 71 8.63 -12.86 8.18
N SER A 72 8.69 -14.14 7.83
CA SER A 72 9.99 -14.74 7.55
C SER A 72 10.58 -14.17 6.26
N VAL A 73 9.73 -13.82 5.29
CA VAL A 73 10.20 -13.20 4.05
C VAL A 73 10.78 -11.82 4.36
N TYR A 74 10.09 -11.06 5.19
CA TYR A 74 10.56 -9.74 5.61
C TYR A 74 11.90 -9.86 6.33
N ASN A 75 11.98 -10.78 7.30
CA ASN A 75 13.20 -10.96 8.08
C ASN A 75 14.38 -11.35 7.21
N ARG A 76 14.12 -12.21 6.21
CA ARG A 76 15.18 -12.65 5.33
C ARG A 76 15.72 -11.50 4.49
N GLN A 77 14.82 -10.64 4.03
CA GLN A 77 15.22 -9.51 3.20
C GLN A 77 16.04 -8.47 3.99
N PHE A 78 15.66 -8.23 5.24
CA PHE A 78 16.29 -7.17 6.03
C PHE A 78 17.28 -7.68 7.08
N GLY A 79 17.51 -8.98 7.14
CA GLY A 79 18.46 -9.54 8.10
C GLY A 79 17.98 -9.38 9.54
N SER A 80 16.67 -9.43 9.76
CA SER A 80 16.09 -9.23 11.08
C SER A 80 15.49 -10.52 11.61
N ASN A 81 15.02 -10.49 12.88
CA ASN A 81 14.49 -11.65 13.55
C ASN A 81 13.18 -11.35 14.28
N TYR A 82 12.33 -10.55 13.70
CA TYR A 82 11.05 -10.22 14.33
C TYR A 82 10.18 -11.47 14.40
N GLU A 83 9.46 -11.63 15.49
CA GLU A 83 8.58 -12.78 15.68
C GLU A 83 7.13 -12.49 15.31
N SER A 84 6.73 -11.24 15.31
CA SER A 84 5.37 -10.88 14.91
C SER A 84 5.38 -9.50 14.30
N LEU A 85 4.29 -9.16 13.62
CA LEU A 85 4.19 -7.85 12.95
C LEU A 85 4.29 -6.69 13.93
N ILE A 86 3.77 -6.88 15.13
CA ILE A 86 3.77 -5.80 16.10
C ILE A 86 5.18 -5.46 16.56
N ASP A 87 6.13 -6.36 16.37
CA ASP A 87 7.51 -6.12 16.76
C ASP A 87 8.26 -5.28 15.74
N ILE A 88 7.74 -5.15 14.53
CA ILE A 88 8.43 -4.39 13.49
C ILE A 88 8.21 -2.91 13.75
N ARG A 89 9.29 -2.21 14.16
CA ARG A 89 9.19 -0.80 14.48
C ARG A 89 10.34 -0.07 13.81
N VAL A 90 10.22 0.13 12.53
CA VAL A 90 11.26 0.80 11.74
C VAL A 90 10.76 2.21 11.42
N PRO A 91 11.52 3.25 11.77
CA PRO A 91 11.11 4.62 11.45
C PRO A 91 10.90 4.77 9.94
N GLY A 92 9.84 5.46 9.58
CA GLY A 92 9.53 5.67 8.17
C GLY A 92 8.75 4.54 7.53
N GLN A 93 8.31 3.55 8.31
CA GLN A 93 7.53 2.44 7.78
C GLN A 93 6.27 2.23 8.60
N THR A 94 5.20 1.85 7.93
CA THR A 94 3.94 1.46 8.57
C THR A 94 3.57 0.07 8.09
N ILE A 95 3.15 -0.78 9.00
CA ILE A 95 2.80 -2.16 8.69
C ILE A 95 1.29 -2.27 8.55
N ILE A 96 0.84 -2.83 7.44
CA ILE A 96 -0.57 -2.96 7.11
C ILE A 96 -0.90 -4.44 7.00
N PRO A 97 -1.59 -5.04 7.98
CA PRO A 97 -1.98 -6.44 7.87
C PRO A 97 -2.99 -6.62 6.74
N VAL A 98 -2.90 -7.72 6.01
CA VAL A 98 -3.84 -7.98 4.95
C VAL A 98 -4.72 -9.16 5.33
N LYS A 99 -4.26 -10.38 5.12
CA LYS A 99 -5.07 -11.52 5.39
C LYS A 99 -4.16 -12.66 5.78
N GLY A 100 -4.51 -13.42 6.78
CA GLY A 100 -3.64 -14.47 7.26
C GLY A 100 -2.32 -13.89 7.72
N LYS A 101 -1.22 -14.39 7.17
CA LYS A 101 0.10 -13.92 7.56
C LYS A 101 0.66 -12.85 6.64
N LYS A 102 -0.09 -12.49 5.62
CA LYS A 102 0.38 -11.53 4.61
C LYS A 102 0.25 -10.10 5.14
N PHE A 103 1.21 -9.27 4.82
CA PHE A 103 1.15 -7.87 5.22
C PHE A 103 1.85 -7.00 4.18
N ILE A 104 1.61 -5.71 4.29
CA ILE A 104 2.20 -4.72 3.39
C ILE A 104 2.97 -3.72 4.23
N VAL A 105 4.10 -3.27 3.71
CA VAL A 105 4.89 -2.22 4.35
C VAL A 105 4.80 -0.97 3.50
N HIS A 106 4.32 0.11 4.09
CA HIS A 106 4.30 1.41 3.45
C HIS A 106 5.54 2.16 3.90
N SER A 107 6.40 2.53 2.96
CA SER A 107 7.63 3.26 3.26
C SER A 107 7.44 4.71 2.85
N TYR A 108 7.63 5.62 3.78
CA TYR A 108 7.40 7.05 3.55
C TYR A 108 8.48 7.70 2.71
#